data_d5208c5f3700bee9d497b8a12750f297
#
_entry.id   d5208c5f3700bee9d497b8a12750f297
#
_cell.length_a   1.000
_cell.length_b   1.000
_cell.length_c   1.000
_cell.angle_alpha   90.00
_cell.angle_beta   90.00
_cell.angle_gamma   90.00
#
_symmetry.space_group_name_H-M   'P 1'
#
loop_
_entity.id
_entity.type
_entity.pdbx_description
1 polymer ?
#
loop_
_entity_poly.entity_id
_entity_poly.type
_entity_poly.pdbx_seq_one_letter_code
_entity_poly.pdbx_strand_id
1 'polypeptide(L)'
;MPALRLSSLAVPLVLLLSACGGGGGSDSAPVVPPVTPTGPTALVASSTVANRCEAPRSGSSIDKPGSLLDEQTWVRSWIDETYLWYREVPTTYQPQSFTTAKAYFDVLKTTATTASGKPKDQFHFTLSTAEWEDSLNGVELGYGMLLALTRTTPPRTAVISIIEPGSPADLAGLRRGDVLQTVDGVDFVHAPDTASVNILNAGLFPTAQGTHTLGFSRNGAPLSRSLTAVDVNTSAVQNERIIDTPTGKVGYLTFNTHNNVAERQLVETMTRFQAAGISDLVLDVRYNGGGYLDVASELAYMIAGPQVTAGKTFEQVLFNDKTRPEAPVPFHAQSQGFPAPNPLSKGMPLPSLGLKRVTLLTTGNTCSASEAIINGLRGVDVQVNLVGGTTCGKPYGFFPAPNCGTTYFAVQFQGVNAKGFGDFADGMAPTCDVADDYQHQLGDPAEGMLAAALRYRSSGSCTPATGAIRLLSSIESPTDTATRLLRPLHKEIAIMRR
;
A
#
# COMPACT_ATOMS: atom_id res chain seq x y z
N MET A 1 -48.03 -27.38 31.92
CA MET A 1 -48.77 -28.60 31.52
C MET A 1 -48.50 -28.81 30.03
N PRO A 2 -48.15 -30.02 29.54
CA PRO A 2 -47.29 -31.02 30.19
C PRO A 2 -46.02 -31.31 29.36
N ALA A 3 -45.10 -31.96 30.06
CA ALA A 3 -43.89 -32.58 29.52
C ALA A 3 -44.20 -33.88 28.77
N LEU A 4 -43.35 -34.25 27.82
CA LEU A 4 -43.22 -35.67 27.44
C LEU A 4 -41.74 -36.02 27.33
N ARG A 5 -41.35 -36.98 28.14
CA ARG A 5 -40.12 -37.79 28.08
C ARG A 5 -40.35 -38.99 27.14
N LEU A 6 -39.28 -39.54 26.62
CA LEU A 6 -38.97 -40.97 26.36
C LEU A 6 -37.90 -41.04 25.26
N SER A 7 -36.97 -41.95 25.16
CA SER A 7 -36.37 -43.01 25.98
C SER A 7 -35.21 -43.54 25.15
N SER A 8 -34.17 -43.92 25.82
CA SER A 8 -32.99 -44.64 25.36
C SER A 8 -33.31 -46.03 24.82
N LEU A 9 -32.63 -46.45 23.77
CA LEU A 9 -32.51 -47.89 23.40
C LEU A 9 -31.04 -48.18 23.04
N ALA A 10 -30.40 -48.93 23.89
CA ALA A 10 -29.14 -49.62 23.67
C ALA A 10 -29.40 -51.00 23.05
N VAL A 11 -28.58 -51.43 22.11
CA VAL A 11 -28.54 -52.79 21.59
C VAL A 11 -27.08 -53.25 21.50
N PRO A 12 -26.79 -54.49 21.87
CA PRO A 12 -25.44 -54.93 22.25
C PRO A 12 -24.62 -55.57 21.12
N LEU A 13 -23.34 -55.61 21.39
CA LEU A 13 -22.21 -56.29 20.80
C LEU A 13 -22.40 -57.80 20.70
N VAL A 14 -22.13 -58.39 19.53
CA VAL A 14 -21.88 -59.84 19.38
C VAL A 14 -20.51 -60.05 18.76
N LEU A 15 -19.61 -60.61 19.55
CA LEU A 15 -18.34 -61.22 19.12
C LEU A 15 -18.63 -62.61 18.53
N LEU A 16 -18.02 -62.91 17.39
CA LEU A 16 -17.79 -64.26 16.92
C LEU A 16 -16.33 -64.45 16.54
N LEU A 17 -15.62 -65.18 17.39
CA LEU A 17 -14.36 -65.87 17.11
C LEU A 17 -14.61 -67.09 16.29
N SER A 18 -13.83 -67.34 15.24
CA SER A 18 -13.58 -68.69 14.75
C SER A 18 -12.13 -68.79 14.26
N ALA A 19 -11.38 -69.63 14.88
CA ALA A 19 -10.02 -70.05 14.57
C ALA A 19 -10.01 -71.36 13.78
N CYS A 20 -8.87 -71.65 13.20
CA CYS A 20 -8.30 -72.88 12.59
C CYS A 20 -8.16 -72.80 11.08
N GLY A 21 -7.02 -73.01 10.44
CA GLY A 21 -5.76 -73.61 10.86
C GLY A 21 -5.13 -74.21 9.60
N GLY A 22 -3.81 -74.11 9.45
CA GLY A 22 -3.07 -75.13 8.67
C GLY A 22 -2.39 -74.76 7.40
N GLY A 23 -1.05 -74.71 7.40
CA GLY A 23 -0.21 -75.33 6.39
C GLY A 23 0.61 -74.44 5.48
N GLY A 24 1.86 -74.18 5.79
CA GLY A 24 3.08 -74.44 5.02
C GLY A 24 3.31 -73.70 3.69
N GLY A 25 4.33 -72.84 3.70
CA GLY A 25 4.95 -72.29 2.48
C GLY A 25 5.78 -71.06 2.78
N SER A 26 7.06 -71.26 2.99
CA SER A 26 8.06 -70.19 3.19
C SER A 26 8.38 -69.53 1.84
N ASP A 27 7.90 -68.32 1.67
CA ASP A 27 8.49 -67.32 0.77
C ASP A 27 8.63 -66.02 1.52
N SER A 28 9.89 -65.64 1.79
CA SER A 28 10.28 -64.40 2.49
C SER A 28 10.05 -63.22 1.58
N ALA A 29 8.90 -62.55 1.68
CA ALA A 29 8.75 -61.22 1.10
C ALA A 29 9.66 -60.22 1.84
N PRO A 30 10.31 -59.28 1.15
CA PRO A 30 11.14 -58.26 1.81
C PRO A 30 10.25 -57.41 2.72
N VAL A 31 10.62 -57.39 4.02
CA VAL A 31 10.02 -56.50 5.00
C VAL A 31 10.39 -55.08 4.62
N VAL A 32 9.46 -54.36 4.00
CA VAL A 32 9.55 -52.89 3.86
C VAL A 32 9.45 -52.33 5.27
N PRO A 33 10.48 -51.62 5.77
CA PRO A 33 10.38 -50.99 7.08
C PRO A 33 9.20 -50.02 7.07
N PRO A 34 8.44 -49.90 8.18
CA PRO A 34 7.36 -48.91 8.25
C PRO A 34 7.95 -47.54 8.01
N VAL A 35 7.47 -46.86 6.95
CA VAL A 35 7.78 -45.45 6.72
C VAL A 35 7.15 -44.71 7.89
N THR A 36 7.97 -44.34 8.86
CA THR A 36 7.59 -43.42 9.91
C THR A 36 7.10 -42.15 9.22
N PRO A 37 5.89 -41.66 9.49
CA PRO A 37 5.51 -40.36 8.95
C PRO A 37 6.51 -39.37 9.53
N THR A 38 7.40 -38.87 8.68
CA THR A 38 8.23 -37.72 9.03
C THR A 38 7.27 -36.60 9.34
N GLY A 39 7.18 -36.22 10.61
CA GLY A 39 6.51 -35.01 11.02
C GLY A 39 7.02 -33.83 10.18
N PRO A 40 6.32 -32.70 10.13
CA PRO A 40 6.71 -31.60 9.29
C PRO A 40 8.18 -31.29 9.52
N THR A 41 9.00 -31.45 8.46
CA THR A 41 10.42 -31.13 8.50
C THR A 41 10.56 -29.69 8.93
N ALA A 42 11.25 -29.43 10.05
CA ALA A 42 11.46 -28.07 10.55
C ALA A 42 12.07 -27.24 9.41
N LEU A 43 11.49 -26.07 9.15
CA LEU A 43 12.01 -25.14 8.14
C LEU A 43 13.42 -24.73 8.57
N VAL A 44 14.33 -24.64 7.60
CA VAL A 44 15.67 -24.07 7.83
C VAL A 44 15.52 -22.57 8.06
N ALA A 45 16.41 -21.95 8.82
CA ALA A 45 16.39 -20.49 8.97
C ALA A 45 16.60 -19.81 7.62
N SER A 46 15.83 -18.77 7.30
CA SER A 46 15.91 -18.04 6.03
C SER A 46 17.32 -17.52 5.76
N SER A 47 18.03 -17.10 6.80
CA SER A 47 19.42 -16.61 6.73
C SER A 47 20.41 -17.64 6.18
N THR A 48 20.12 -18.94 6.25
CA THR A 48 21.03 -20.01 5.76
C THR A 48 21.04 -20.15 4.24
N VAL A 49 19.94 -19.76 3.60
CA VAL A 49 19.74 -19.82 2.13
C VAL A 49 19.59 -18.45 1.49
N ALA A 50 19.76 -17.37 2.27
CA ALA A 50 19.70 -15.99 1.78
C ALA A 50 20.75 -15.74 0.69
N ASN A 51 20.30 -15.07 -0.38
CA ASN A 51 21.09 -14.70 -1.55
C ASN A 51 21.72 -15.90 -2.30
N ARG A 52 21.19 -17.10 -2.14
CA ARG A 52 21.52 -18.24 -2.99
C ARG A 52 20.59 -18.22 -4.20
N CYS A 53 21.13 -17.73 -5.31
CA CYS A 53 20.34 -17.36 -6.49
C CYS A 53 20.51 -18.39 -7.60
N GLU A 54 19.41 -18.77 -8.26
CA GLU A 54 19.42 -19.58 -9.49
C GLU A 54 20.21 -18.85 -10.59
N ALA A 55 20.03 -17.53 -10.70
CA ALA A 55 20.74 -16.66 -11.63
C ALA A 55 21.38 -15.48 -10.87
N PRO A 56 22.57 -15.65 -10.29
CA PRO A 56 23.26 -14.56 -9.60
C PRO A 56 23.50 -13.37 -10.53
N ARG A 57 23.23 -12.16 -10.04
CA ARG A 57 23.40 -10.93 -10.83
C ARG A 57 24.89 -10.64 -11.03
N SER A 58 25.26 -10.28 -12.25
CA SER A 58 26.62 -9.88 -12.58
C SER A 58 27.02 -8.63 -11.76
N GLY A 59 28.18 -8.67 -11.12
CA GLY A 59 28.68 -7.58 -10.28
C GLY A 59 28.08 -7.46 -8.89
N SER A 60 27.11 -8.31 -8.52
CA SER A 60 26.58 -8.34 -7.16
C SER A 60 27.59 -8.95 -6.20
N SER A 61 27.89 -8.24 -5.10
CA SER A 61 28.77 -8.74 -4.03
C SER A 61 28.06 -9.66 -3.03
N ILE A 62 26.72 -9.71 -3.06
CA ILE A 62 25.92 -10.46 -2.09
C ILE A 62 25.31 -11.75 -2.69
N ASP A 63 25.08 -11.80 -4.01
CA ASP A 63 24.51 -12.97 -4.66
C ASP A 63 25.51 -14.13 -4.65
N LYS A 64 25.02 -15.32 -4.34
CA LYS A 64 25.78 -16.57 -4.31
C LYS A 64 25.14 -17.56 -5.27
N PRO A 65 25.92 -18.42 -5.94
CA PRO A 65 25.36 -19.51 -6.71
C PRO A 65 24.42 -20.39 -5.87
N GLY A 66 23.26 -20.66 -6.40
CA GLY A 66 22.20 -21.44 -5.76
C GLY A 66 21.27 -22.07 -6.78
N SER A 67 20.04 -22.31 -6.38
CA SER A 67 18.99 -22.90 -7.22
C SER A 67 17.66 -22.22 -6.96
N LEU A 68 16.70 -22.42 -7.87
CA LEU A 68 15.29 -22.00 -7.64
C LEU A 68 14.76 -22.54 -6.30
N LEU A 69 15.13 -23.77 -5.93
CA LEU A 69 14.69 -24.34 -4.65
C LEU A 69 15.31 -23.61 -3.44
N ASP A 70 16.54 -23.09 -3.54
CA ASP A 70 17.14 -22.26 -2.48
C ASP A 70 16.34 -20.96 -2.31
N GLU A 71 15.99 -20.28 -3.40
CA GLU A 71 15.17 -19.07 -3.37
C GLU A 71 13.77 -19.33 -2.80
N GLN A 72 13.10 -20.41 -3.24
CA GLN A 72 11.79 -20.82 -2.73
C GLN A 72 11.85 -21.22 -1.24
N THR A 73 12.93 -21.87 -0.82
CA THR A 73 13.17 -22.22 0.59
C THR A 73 13.35 -20.95 1.42
N TRP A 74 14.12 -19.97 0.91
CA TRP A 74 14.25 -18.67 1.55
C TRP A 74 12.90 -17.98 1.74
N VAL A 75 12.11 -17.87 0.69
CA VAL A 75 10.77 -17.25 0.74
C VAL A 75 9.89 -17.92 1.79
N ARG A 76 9.82 -19.28 1.76
CA ARG A 76 8.99 -20.02 2.73
C ARG A 76 9.43 -19.82 4.17
N SER A 77 10.73 -19.86 4.42
CA SER A 77 11.29 -19.69 5.77
C SER A 77 11.10 -18.26 6.27
N TRP A 78 11.37 -17.27 5.42
CA TRP A 78 11.17 -15.86 5.76
C TRP A 78 9.71 -15.53 6.08
N ILE A 79 8.75 -16.05 5.30
CA ILE A 79 7.32 -15.92 5.60
C ILE A 79 6.98 -16.57 6.94
N ASP A 80 7.47 -17.76 7.22
CA ASP A 80 7.23 -18.45 8.50
C ASP A 80 7.81 -17.70 9.70
N GLU A 81 8.96 -17.03 9.51
CA GLU A 81 9.64 -16.26 10.54
C GLU A 81 8.96 -14.92 10.82
N THR A 82 8.53 -14.19 9.78
CA THR A 82 8.23 -12.76 9.90
C THR A 82 6.79 -12.37 9.58
N TYR A 83 6.07 -13.14 8.77
CA TYR A 83 4.73 -12.79 8.35
C TYR A 83 3.76 -12.75 9.55
N LEU A 84 2.99 -11.68 9.69
CA LEU A 84 2.10 -11.47 10.85
C LEU A 84 1.12 -12.62 11.06
N TRP A 85 0.60 -13.17 9.97
CA TRP A 85 -0.38 -14.28 10.01
C TRP A 85 0.23 -15.59 9.51
N TYR A 86 1.48 -15.89 9.85
CA TYR A 86 2.21 -17.07 9.35
C TYR A 86 1.48 -18.41 9.62
N ARG A 87 0.67 -18.48 10.69
CA ARG A 87 -0.15 -19.67 11.04
C ARG A 87 -1.34 -19.87 10.10
N GLU A 88 -1.76 -18.83 9.38
CA GLU A 88 -2.87 -18.86 8.43
C GLU A 88 -2.41 -19.21 7.01
N VAL A 89 -1.10 -19.32 6.78
CA VAL A 89 -0.55 -19.68 5.45
C VAL A 89 -0.82 -21.13 5.13
N PRO A 90 -1.46 -21.45 4.00
CA PRO A 90 -1.73 -22.84 3.61
C PRO A 90 -0.44 -23.66 3.50
N THR A 91 -0.47 -24.88 4.08
CA THR A 91 0.68 -25.81 4.07
C THR A 91 0.71 -26.75 2.87
N THR A 92 -0.30 -26.69 2.01
CA THR A 92 -0.47 -27.57 0.86
C THR A 92 0.39 -27.18 -0.34
N TYR A 93 0.88 -25.94 -0.40
CA TYR A 93 1.69 -25.46 -1.52
C TYR A 93 3.12 -26.03 -1.43
N GLN A 94 3.50 -26.81 -2.45
CA GLN A 94 4.85 -27.35 -2.58
C GLN A 94 5.69 -26.45 -3.47
N PRO A 95 6.94 -26.08 -3.09
CA PRO A 95 7.77 -25.17 -3.86
C PRO A 95 7.98 -25.65 -5.30
N GLN A 96 8.15 -26.98 -5.51
CA GLN A 96 8.39 -27.58 -6.83
C GLN A 96 7.22 -27.40 -7.82
N SER A 97 6.05 -26.99 -7.34
CA SER A 97 4.88 -26.72 -8.20
C SER A 97 4.93 -25.32 -8.83
N PHE A 98 5.94 -24.51 -8.52
CA PHE A 98 6.07 -23.13 -8.99
C PHE A 98 7.36 -22.95 -9.78
N THR A 99 7.27 -22.25 -10.90
CA THR A 99 8.39 -22.00 -11.82
C THR A 99 9.27 -20.80 -11.43
N THR A 100 8.87 -20.03 -10.44
CA THR A 100 9.65 -18.89 -9.89
C THR A 100 9.45 -18.76 -8.39
N ALA A 101 10.40 -18.18 -7.68
CA ALA A 101 10.27 -17.84 -6.26
C ALA A 101 9.14 -16.82 -6.04
N LYS A 102 8.94 -15.87 -6.97
CA LYS A 102 7.84 -14.91 -6.92
C LYS A 102 6.48 -15.61 -6.97
N ALA A 103 6.25 -16.51 -7.93
CA ALA A 103 4.97 -17.22 -8.04
C ALA A 103 4.65 -18.05 -6.79
N TYR A 104 5.69 -18.62 -6.15
CA TYR A 104 5.54 -19.30 -4.87
C TYR A 104 5.21 -18.33 -3.73
N PHE A 105 5.89 -17.18 -3.67
CA PHE A 105 5.62 -16.12 -2.71
C PHE A 105 4.17 -15.63 -2.78
N ASP A 106 3.63 -15.39 -3.97
CA ASP A 106 2.30 -14.82 -4.19
C ASP A 106 1.16 -15.62 -3.51
N VAL A 107 1.38 -16.92 -3.25
CA VAL A 107 0.41 -17.82 -2.58
C VAL A 107 0.68 -18.01 -1.08
N LEU A 108 1.84 -17.59 -0.55
CA LEU A 108 2.22 -17.77 0.84
C LEU A 108 1.64 -16.71 1.77
N LYS A 109 0.33 -16.55 1.75
CA LYS A 109 -0.41 -15.56 2.55
C LYS A 109 -1.72 -16.12 3.08
N THR A 110 -2.32 -15.41 4.05
CA THR A 110 -3.64 -15.76 4.57
C THR A 110 -4.72 -15.67 3.49
N THR A 111 -5.70 -16.57 3.55
CA THR A 111 -6.92 -16.52 2.72
C THR A 111 -8.12 -15.98 3.49
N ALA A 112 -7.93 -15.55 4.75
CA ALA A 112 -8.97 -14.95 5.57
C ALA A 112 -9.45 -13.59 5.01
N THR A 113 -10.63 -13.17 5.45
CA THR A 113 -11.23 -11.89 5.08
C THR A 113 -11.38 -10.97 6.29
N THR A 114 -11.50 -9.66 6.05
CA THR A 114 -11.90 -8.66 7.04
C THR A 114 -13.38 -8.77 7.37
N ALA A 115 -13.86 -7.97 8.31
CA ALA A 115 -15.28 -7.93 8.68
C ALA A 115 -16.20 -7.53 7.51
N SER A 116 -15.71 -6.71 6.58
CA SER A 116 -16.44 -6.34 5.37
C SER A 116 -16.37 -7.37 4.23
N GLY A 117 -15.63 -8.47 4.41
CA GLY A 117 -15.44 -9.52 3.41
C GLY A 117 -14.31 -9.27 2.41
N LYS A 118 -13.51 -8.22 2.57
CA LYS A 118 -12.30 -7.99 1.76
C LYS A 118 -11.22 -9.00 2.13
N PRO A 119 -10.30 -9.40 1.21
CA PRO A 119 -9.13 -10.17 1.60
C PRO A 119 -8.36 -9.47 2.72
N LYS A 120 -8.02 -10.21 3.80
CA LYS A 120 -7.28 -9.69 4.95
C LYS A 120 -5.88 -9.23 4.54
N ASP A 121 -5.21 -10.00 3.65
CA ASP A 121 -3.96 -9.60 3.02
C ASP A 121 -4.14 -9.36 1.51
N GLN A 122 -4.24 -8.09 1.15
CA GLN A 122 -4.21 -7.59 -0.22
C GLN A 122 -2.93 -6.79 -0.51
N PHE A 123 -1.93 -6.86 0.40
CA PHE A 123 -0.73 -6.04 0.42
C PHE A 123 0.56 -6.82 0.17
N HIS A 124 0.44 -8.07 -0.26
CA HIS A 124 1.52 -9.01 -0.54
C HIS A 124 1.98 -8.84 -1.99
N PHE A 125 3.20 -8.34 -2.22
CA PHE A 125 3.71 -8.06 -3.56
C PHE A 125 5.24 -8.08 -3.63
N THR A 126 5.80 -7.97 -4.83
CA THR A 126 7.24 -7.87 -5.10
C THR A 126 7.54 -6.76 -6.08
N LEU A 127 8.73 -6.17 -5.98
CA LEU A 127 9.35 -5.30 -6.99
C LEU A 127 10.74 -5.81 -7.31
N SER A 128 11.32 -5.41 -8.44
CA SER A 128 12.77 -5.52 -8.58
C SER A 128 13.44 -4.63 -7.53
N THR A 129 14.60 -5.06 -7.03
CA THR A 129 15.31 -4.27 -6.01
C THR A 129 15.71 -2.89 -6.54
N ALA A 130 16.03 -2.79 -7.84
CA ALA A 130 16.34 -1.51 -8.48
C ALA A 130 15.14 -0.55 -8.50
N GLU A 131 13.98 -1.01 -9.00
CA GLU A 131 12.73 -0.19 -8.99
C GLU A 131 12.37 0.26 -7.58
N TRP A 132 12.58 -0.60 -6.58
CA TRP A 132 12.34 -0.26 -5.19
C TRP A 132 13.27 0.87 -4.71
N GLU A 133 14.59 0.74 -4.96
CA GLU A 133 15.59 1.74 -4.59
C GLU A 133 15.35 3.08 -5.28
N ASP A 134 14.98 3.06 -6.58
CA ASP A 134 14.65 4.26 -7.35
C ASP A 134 13.41 4.96 -6.77
N SER A 135 12.35 4.21 -6.45
CA SER A 135 11.12 4.75 -5.87
C SER A 135 11.35 5.41 -4.50
N LEU A 136 12.24 4.85 -3.68
CA LEU A 136 12.65 5.46 -2.41
C LEU A 136 13.33 6.82 -2.61
N ASN A 137 14.07 6.99 -3.70
CA ASN A 137 14.76 8.22 -4.05
C ASN A 137 13.88 9.21 -4.83
N GLY A 138 12.61 8.88 -5.02
CA GLY A 138 11.67 9.70 -5.77
C GLY A 138 11.93 9.67 -7.28
N VAL A 139 12.46 8.56 -7.81
CA VAL A 139 12.66 8.34 -9.24
C VAL A 139 11.67 7.29 -9.72
N GLU A 140 10.90 7.61 -10.75
CA GLU A 140 9.94 6.69 -11.37
C GLU A 140 10.13 6.68 -12.88
N LEU A 141 10.30 5.51 -13.48
CA LEU A 141 10.30 5.37 -14.93
C LEU A 141 8.87 5.58 -15.46
N GLY A 142 8.69 6.56 -16.34
CA GLY A 142 7.38 6.85 -16.91
C GLY A 142 7.28 8.23 -17.55
N TYR A 143 6.08 8.76 -17.55
CA TYR A 143 5.77 10.05 -18.21
C TYR A 143 5.60 11.19 -17.20
N GLY A 144 5.65 10.93 -15.89
CA GLY A 144 5.40 11.93 -14.84
C GLY A 144 3.93 12.33 -14.73
N MET A 145 3.04 11.38 -14.93
CA MET A 145 1.60 11.55 -14.68
C MET A 145 1.05 10.39 -13.87
N LEU A 146 0.18 10.70 -12.94
CA LEU A 146 -0.61 9.70 -12.21
C LEU A 146 -2.00 9.60 -12.83
N LEU A 147 -2.41 8.40 -13.19
CA LEU A 147 -3.75 8.10 -13.67
C LEU A 147 -4.63 7.58 -12.54
N ALA A 148 -5.74 8.24 -12.27
CA ALA A 148 -6.81 7.69 -11.45
C ALA A 148 -7.63 6.70 -12.28
N LEU A 149 -7.38 5.40 -12.07
CA LEU A 149 -8.11 4.31 -12.68
C LEU A 149 -9.37 4.03 -11.84
N THR A 150 -10.52 4.46 -12.31
CA THR A 150 -11.79 4.24 -11.58
C THR A 150 -12.42 2.90 -11.95
N ARG A 151 -12.06 2.36 -13.12
CA ARG A 151 -12.48 1.03 -13.57
C ARG A 151 -11.39 0.39 -14.43
N THR A 152 -10.98 -0.83 -14.08
CA THR A 152 -9.89 -1.56 -14.74
C THR A 152 -10.36 -2.56 -15.81
N THR A 153 -11.67 -2.85 -15.84
CA THR A 153 -12.33 -3.69 -16.86
C THR A 153 -13.25 -2.86 -17.75
N PRO A 154 -13.54 -3.27 -18.99
CA PRO A 154 -14.39 -2.51 -19.90
C PRO A 154 -15.84 -2.28 -19.37
N PRO A 155 -16.41 -1.09 -19.60
CA PRO A 155 -15.78 0.11 -20.14
C PRO A 155 -14.84 0.74 -19.10
N ARG A 156 -13.54 0.87 -19.44
CA ARG A 156 -12.51 1.42 -18.53
C ARG A 156 -12.62 2.93 -18.44
N THR A 157 -12.19 3.48 -17.31
CA THR A 157 -12.08 4.93 -17.14
C THR A 157 -10.78 5.25 -16.41
N ALA A 158 -9.98 6.14 -17.01
CA ALA A 158 -8.78 6.69 -16.41
C ALA A 158 -8.70 8.19 -16.65
N VAL A 159 -8.36 8.94 -15.61
CA VAL A 159 -8.25 10.40 -15.63
C VAL A 159 -6.89 10.80 -15.08
N ILE A 160 -6.22 11.76 -15.69
CA ILE A 160 -4.99 12.31 -15.12
C ILE A 160 -5.33 13.02 -13.81
N SER A 161 -4.72 12.57 -12.73
CA SER A 161 -4.93 13.10 -11.37
C SER A 161 -3.81 14.02 -10.91
N ILE A 162 -2.56 13.68 -11.21
CA ILE A 162 -1.36 14.47 -10.89
C ILE A 162 -0.46 14.53 -12.12
N ILE A 163 0.22 15.66 -12.29
CA ILE A 163 1.34 15.84 -13.25
C ILE A 163 2.56 16.27 -12.45
N GLU A 164 3.71 15.65 -12.73
CA GLU A 164 5.00 16.10 -12.22
C GLU A 164 5.52 17.27 -13.07
N PRO A 165 5.83 18.43 -12.48
CA PRO A 165 6.37 19.56 -13.20
C PRO A 165 7.67 19.22 -13.95
N GLY A 166 7.78 19.67 -15.21
CA GLY A 166 8.93 19.41 -16.08
C GLY A 166 9.01 17.99 -16.65
N SER A 167 8.06 17.13 -16.36
CA SER A 167 7.99 15.77 -16.90
C SER A 167 7.55 15.74 -18.38
N PRO A 168 7.73 14.61 -19.09
CA PRO A 168 7.21 14.44 -20.45
C PRO A 168 5.72 14.79 -20.60
N ALA A 169 4.89 14.43 -19.62
CA ALA A 169 3.47 14.76 -19.65
C ALA A 169 3.20 16.27 -19.50
N ASP A 170 3.93 16.94 -18.60
CA ASP A 170 3.84 18.40 -18.41
C ASP A 170 4.29 19.15 -19.66
N LEU A 171 5.47 18.79 -20.19
CA LEU A 171 6.03 19.40 -21.41
C LEU A 171 5.13 19.19 -22.64
N ALA A 172 4.38 18.09 -22.69
CA ALA A 172 3.37 17.81 -23.71
C ALA A 172 2.07 18.60 -23.51
N GLY A 173 1.94 19.35 -22.41
CA GLY A 173 0.77 20.17 -22.08
C GLY A 173 -0.45 19.35 -21.64
N LEU A 174 -0.23 18.13 -21.11
CA LEU A 174 -1.26 17.35 -20.42
C LEU A 174 -1.62 18.00 -19.09
N ARG A 175 -2.83 17.74 -18.57
CA ARG A 175 -3.33 18.38 -17.36
C ARG A 175 -4.20 17.41 -16.56
N ARG A 176 -4.32 17.66 -15.26
CA ARG A 176 -5.37 17.06 -14.43
C ARG A 176 -6.73 17.21 -15.11
N GLY A 177 -7.49 16.13 -15.15
CA GLY A 177 -8.80 16.08 -15.78
C GLY A 177 -8.81 15.60 -17.24
N ASP A 178 -7.66 15.44 -17.89
CA ASP A 178 -7.61 14.79 -19.21
C ASP A 178 -7.98 13.30 -19.06
N VAL A 179 -8.95 12.85 -19.87
CA VAL A 179 -9.51 11.48 -19.81
C VAL A 179 -8.87 10.62 -20.89
N LEU A 180 -8.22 9.53 -20.51
CA LEU A 180 -7.55 8.60 -21.41
C LEU A 180 -8.56 7.88 -22.32
N GLN A 181 -8.27 7.83 -23.62
CA GLN A 181 -9.10 7.22 -24.65
C GLN A 181 -8.39 6.10 -25.41
N THR A 182 -7.13 6.29 -25.78
CA THR A 182 -6.36 5.33 -26.56
C THR A 182 -4.91 5.23 -26.09
N VAL A 183 -4.29 4.06 -26.30
CA VAL A 183 -2.85 3.83 -26.10
C VAL A 183 -2.35 3.10 -27.36
N ASP A 184 -1.38 3.69 -28.07
CA ASP A 184 -0.82 3.17 -29.31
C ASP A 184 -1.89 2.76 -30.35
N GLY A 185 -2.96 3.56 -30.43
CA GLY A 185 -4.09 3.32 -31.33
C GLY A 185 -5.12 2.30 -30.82
N VAL A 186 -4.86 1.61 -29.70
CA VAL A 186 -5.82 0.67 -29.07
C VAL A 186 -6.83 1.44 -28.24
N ASP A 187 -8.12 1.12 -28.38
CA ASP A 187 -9.20 1.68 -27.58
C ASP A 187 -9.03 1.28 -26.10
N PHE A 188 -8.68 2.26 -25.26
CA PHE A 188 -8.52 2.02 -23.82
C PHE A 188 -9.84 1.63 -23.15
N VAL A 189 -10.92 2.25 -23.57
CA VAL A 189 -12.24 2.13 -22.90
C VAL A 189 -12.84 0.74 -23.09
N HIS A 190 -12.82 0.20 -24.33
CA HIS A 190 -13.60 -0.98 -24.66
C HIS A 190 -12.80 -2.19 -25.10
N ALA A 191 -11.48 -2.10 -25.31
CA ALA A 191 -10.67 -3.24 -25.76
C ALA A 191 -10.87 -4.48 -24.84
N PRO A 192 -11.36 -5.61 -25.36
CA PRO A 192 -11.83 -6.71 -24.51
C PRO A 192 -10.81 -7.85 -24.38
N ASP A 193 -9.81 -7.91 -25.26
CA ASP A 193 -8.94 -9.08 -25.40
C ASP A 193 -7.55 -8.88 -24.77
N THR A 194 -6.89 -9.99 -24.46
CA THR A 194 -5.57 -9.99 -23.81
C THR A 194 -4.49 -9.29 -24.63
N ALA A 195 -4.52 -9.40 -25.96
CA ALA A 195 -3.50 -8.77 -26.80
C ALA A 195 -3.59 -7.24 -26.71
N SER A 196 -4.82 -6.70 -26.80
CA SER A 196 -5.09 -5.29 -26.58
C SER A 196 -4.68 -4.84 -25.18
N VAL A 197 -5.02 -5.59 -24.13
CA VAL A 197 -4.63 -5.27 -22.74
C VAL A 197 -3.11 -5.25 -22.57
N ASN A 198 -2.37 -6.13 -23.22
CA ASN A 198 -0.91 -6.12 -23.19
C ASN A 198 -0.33 -4.84 -23.81
N ILE A 199 -0.89 -4.35 -24.93
CA ILE A 199 -0.50 -3.06 -25.52
C ILE A 199 -0.82 -1.91 -24.56
N LEU A 200 -2.03 -1.89 -23.99
CA LEU A 200 -2.41 -0.89 -22.99
C LEU A 200 -1.45 -0.85 -21.80
N ASN A 201 -1.13 -2.03 -21.25
CA ASN A 201 -0.20 -2.14 -20.12
C ASN A 201 1.22 -1.69 -20.50
N ALA A 202 1.74 -2.08 -21.65
CA ALA A 202 3.07 -1.68 -22.09
C ALA A 202 3.19 -0.17 -22.27
N GLY A 203 2.16 0.49 -22.79
CA GLY A 203 2.16 1.94 -22.97
C GLY A 203 1.81 2.75 -21.72
N LEU A 204 1.09 2.18 -20.76
CA LEU A 204 0.73 2.90 -19.52
C LEU A 204 1.72 2.67 -18.37
N PHE A 205 2.35 1.50 -18.34
CA PHE A 205 3.27 1.08 -17.28
C PHE A 205 4.58 0.57 -17.89
N PRO A 206 5.34 1.46 -18.56
CA PRO A 206 6.57 1.06 -19.24
C PRO A 206 7.59 0.51 -18.23
N THR A 207 8.23 -0.60 -18.62
CA THR A 207 9.33 -1.23 -17.85
C THR A 207 10.71 -0.89 -18.42
N ALA A 208 10.75 -0.12 -19.49
CA ALA A 208 11.95 0.41 -20.14
C ALA A 208 11.63 1.76 -20.80
N GLN A 209 12.66 2.53 -21.09
CA GLN A 209 12.50 3.75 -21.88
C GLN A 209 11.93 3.41 -23.26
N GLY A 210 10.93 4.15 -23.68
CA GLY A 210 10.22 3.92 -24.93
C GLY A 210 9.21 5.02 -25.22
N THR A 211 8.83 5.16 -26.48
CA THR A 211 7.86 6.18 -26.91
C THR A 211 6.53 5.54 -27.24
N HIS A 212 5.47 6.05 -26.61
CA HIS A 212 4.10 5.61 -26.81
C HIS A 212 3.20 6.81 -27.18
N THR A 213 2.16 6.53 -27.96
CA THR A 213 1.17 7.55 -28.35
C THR A 213 -0.09 7.38 -27.51
N LEU A 214 -0.38 8.37 -26.68
CA LEU A 214 -1.54 8.40 -25.80
C LEU A 214 -2.60 9.38 -26.31
N GLY A 215 -3.82 8.91 -26.48
CA GLY A 215 -4.97 9.72 -26.85
C GLY A 215 -5.82 10.05 -25.63
N PHE A 216 -6.16 11.32 -25.46
CA PHE A 216 -6.99 11.82 -24.37
C PHE A 216 -8.20 12.60 -24.91
N SER A 217 -9.16 12.83 -24.02
CA SER A 217 -10.24 13.81 -24.22
C SER A 217 -10.13 14.89 -23.15
N ARG A 218 -10.09 16.17 -23.58
CA ARG A 218 -10.12 17.34 -22.69
C ARG A 218 -11.42 18.12 -22.97
N ASN A 219 -12.33 18.18 -22.02
CA ASN A 219 -13.64 18.82 -22.17
C ASN A 219 -14.38 18.36 -23.45
N GLY A 220 -14.29 17.04 -23.78
CA GLY A 220 -14.87 16.47 -24.98
C GLY A 220 -14.05 16.63 -26.27
N ALA A 221 -13.02 17.47 -26.29
CA ALA A 221 -12.14 17.63 -27.46
C ALA A 221 -11.01 16.59 -27.45
N PRO A 222 -10.72 15.92 -28.59
CA PRO A 222 -9.66 14.93 -28.68
C PRO A 222 -8.28 15.59 -28.61
N LEU A 223 -7.36 14.90 -27.93
CA LEU A 223 -5.98 15.33 -27.73
C LEU A 223 -5.06 14.11 -27.85
N SER A 224 -4.10 14.12 -28.76
CA SER A 224 -3.10 13.04 -28.90
C SER A 224 -1.71 13.56 -28.58
N ARG A 225 -0.92 12.77 -27.85
CA ARG A 225 0.46 13.07 -27.48
C ARG A 225 1.34 11.83 -27.61
N SER A 226 2.51 12.03 -28.22
CA SER A 226 3.58 11.05 -28.22
C SER A 226 4.51 11.37 -27.05
N LEU A 227 4.65 10.45 -26.11
CA LEU A 227 5.39 10.61 -24.86
C LEU A 227 6.50 9.56 -24.80
N THR A 228 7.70 9.98 -24.46
CA THR A 228 8.81 9.07 -24.17
C THR A 228 8.91 8.85 -22.66
N ALA A 229 8.86 7.59 -22.24
CA ALA A 229 9.10 7.24 -20.85
C ALA A 229 10.57 7.47 -20.50
N VAL A 230 10.81 8.17 -19.40
CA VAL A 230 12.14 8.49 -18.86
C VAL A 230 12.11 8.31 -17.34
N ASP A 231 13.28 8.34 -16.71
CA ASP A 231 13.37 8.43 -15.26
C ASP A 231 12.94 9.84 -14.83
N VAL A 232 11.81 9.93 -14.16
CA VAL A 232 11.19 11.17 -13.70
C VAL A 232 11.47 11.35 -12.22
N ASN A 233 12.02 12.51 -11.84
CA ASN A 233 12.10 12.89 -10.42
C ASN A 233 10.71 13.32 -9.95
N THR A 234 10.15 12.63 -8.95
CA THR A 234 8.83 12.90 -8.40
C THR A 234 8.93 13.73 -7.12
N SER A 235 7.97 14.62 -6.93
CA SER A 235 7.89 15.49 -5.76
C SER A 235 6.96 14.88 -4.70
N ALA A 236 7.46 14.73 -3.48
CA ALA A 236 6.64 14.27 -2.37
C ALA A 236 5.61 15.33 -1.96
N VAL A 237 5.95 16.62 -2.05
CA VAL A 237 5.06 17.75 -1.73
C VAL A 237 4.85 18.60 -2.97
N GLN A 238 3.58 18.90 -3.27
CA GLN A 238 3.19 19.76 -4.39
C GLN A 238 2.04 20.69 -3.99
N ASN A 239 1.70 21.61 -4.86
CA ASN A 239 0.50 22.48 -4.77
C ASN A 239 0.37 23.25 -3.44
N GLU A 240 1.50 23.62 -2.82
CA GLU A 240 1.51 24.43 -1.59
C GLU A 240 0.75 25.74 -1.79
N ARG A 241 -0.17 26.06 -0.84
CA ARG A 241 -0.95 27.30 -0.83
C ARG A 241 -1.13 27.82 0.60
N ILE A 242 -1.19 29.12 0.75
CA ILE A 242 -1.72 29.80 1.92
C ILE A 242 -3.02 30.47 1.49
N ILE A 243 -4.13 30.05 2.06
CA ILE A 243 -5.47 30.50 1.71
C ILE A 243 -5.96 31.46 2.82
N ASP A 244 -6.19 32.71 2.46
CA ASP A 244 -6.78 33.68 3.36
C ASP A 244 -8.29 33.39 3.53
N THR A 245 -8.75 33.32 4.79
CA THR A 245 -10.16 33.15 5.12
C THR A 245 -10.57 34.16 6.18
N PRO A 246 -11.88 34.46 6.34
CA PRO A 246 -12.37 35.36 7.38
C PRO A 246 -11.98 34.96 8.81
N THR A 247 -11.61 33.67 9.03
CA THR A 247 -11.29 33.11 10.35
C THR A 247 -9.80 32.75 10.49
N GLY A 248 -8.94 33.32 9.64
CA GLY A 248 -7.49 33.12 9.66
C GLY A 248 -6.97 32.37 8.43
N LYS A 249 -5.67 32.28 8.33
CA LYS A 249 -4.97 31.63 7.20
C LYS A 249 -5.03 30.11 7.32
N VAL A 250 -5.25 29.43 6.20
CA VAL A 250 -5.24 27.99 6.07
C VAL A 250 -4.08 27.58 5.18
N GLY A 251 -3.20 26.70 5.65
CA GLY A 251 -2.22 26.04 4.80
C GLY A 251 -2.88 24.91 4.00
N TYR A 252 -2.47 24.73 2.76
CA TYR A 252 -2.82 23.58 1.94
C TYR A 252 -1.57 23.06 1.26
N LEU A 253 -1.42 21.73 1.20
CA LEU A 253 -0.43 21.04 0.37
C LEU A 253 -0.98 19.69 -0.07
N THR A 254 -0.56 19.22 -1.23
CA THR A 254 -0.63 17.79 -1.58
C THR A 254 0.62 17.10 -1.06
N PHE A 255 0.43 15.99 -0.37
CA PHE A 255 1.50 15.12 0.10
C PHE A 255 1.35 13.75 -0.57
N ASN A 256 2.24 13.44 -1.51
CA ASN A 256 2.06 12.36 -2.48
C ASN A 256 2.71 11.04 -2.05
N THR A 257 3.79 11.06 -1.25
CA THR A 257 4.54 9.86 -0.85
C THR A 257 5.43 10.12 0.36
N HIS A 258 5.69 9.09 1.16
CA HIS A 258 6.58 9.13 2.34
C HIS A 258 7.94 8.50 2.01
N ASN A 259 8.63 8.99 0.98
CA ASN A 259 9.94 8.49 0.55
C ASN A 259 11.11 9.35 1.07
N ASN A 260 12.33 9.08 0.60
CA ASN A 260 13.55 9.76 1.07
C ASN A 260 13.55 11.28 0.82
N VAL A 261 12.85 11.77 -0.22
CA VAL A 261 12.81 13.21 -0.55
C VAL A 261 11.76 13.97 0.26
N ALA A 262 10.83 13.26 0.90
CA ALA A 262 9.70 13.85 1.61
C ALA A 262 10.12 14.69 2.83
N GLU A 263 11.09 14.21 3.63
CA GLU A 263 11.52 14.87 4.87
C GLU A 263 11.86 16.35 4.64
N ARG A 264 12.77 16.65 3.70
CA ARG A 264 13.17 18.02 3.40
C ARG A 264 12.01 18.87 2.88
N GLN A 265 11.23 18.34 1.93
CA GLN A 265 10.14 19.09 1.30
C GLN A 265 9.04 19.44 2.33
N LEU A 266 8.72 18.51 3.24
CA LEU A 266 7.79 18.76 4.34
C LEU A 266 8.33 19.81 5.32
N VAL A 267 9.59 19.71 5.74
CA VAL A 267 10.22 20.67 6.66
C VAL A 267 10.22 22.07 6.06
N GLU A 268 10.59 22.21 4.79
CA GLU A 268 10.56 23.51 4.11
C GLU A 268 9.16 24.09 4.01
N THR A 269 8.15 23.29 3.66
CA THR A 269 6.74 23.72 3.57
C THR A 269 6.19 24.09 4.96
N MET A 270 6.42 23.27 5.98
CA MET A 270 5.96 23.56 7.36
C MET A 270 6.65 24.80 7.94
N THR A 271 7.91 25.06 7.59
CA THR A 271 8.61 26.29 7.96
C THR A 271 7.94 27.52 7.34
N ARG A 272 7.57 27.46 6.05
CA ARG A 272 6.84 28.56 5.37
C ARG A 272 5.46 28.77 6.00
N PHE A 273 4.74 27.70 6.33
CA PHE A 273 3.44 27.78 6.99
C PHE A 273 3.52 28.37 8.40
N GLN A 274 4.56 27.97 9.15
CA GLN A 274 4.83 28.53 10.47
C GLN A 274 5.12 30.05 10.38
N ALA A 275 5.99 30.45 9.47
CA ALA A 275 6.32 31.87 9.22
C ALA A 275 5.10 32.68 8.77
N ALA A 276 4.18 32.09 8.00
CA ALA A 276 2.94 32.74 7.58
C ALA A 276 1.88 32.83 8.67
N GLY A 277 2.06 32.13 9.81
CA GLY A 277 1.13 32.10 10.93
C GLY A 277 -0.21 31.47 10.56
N ILE A 278 -0.20 30.32 9.85
CA ILE A 278 -1.45 29.61 9.56
C ILE A 278 -2.13 29.15 10.84
N SER A 279 -3.44 29.23 10.86
CA SER A 279 -4.27 28.82 12.02
C SER A 279 -4.91 27.46 11.83
N ASP A 280 -4.78 26.86 10.64
CA ASP A 280 -5.35 25.55 10.28
C ASP A 280 -4.61 24.95 9.09
N LEU A 281 -4.75 23.65 8.89
CA LEU A 281 -4.11 22.92 7.78
C LEU A 281 -5.13 22.01 7.08
N VAL A 282 -5.11 22.03 5.74
CA VAL A 282 -5.69 21.01 4.89
C VAL A 282 -4.54 20.23 4.25
N LEU A 283 -4.37 18.99 4.68
CA LEU A 283 -3.37 18.06 4.18
C LEU A 283 -4.02 17.11 3.15
N ASP A 284 -3.64 17.26 1.90
CA ASP A 284 -4.21 16.44 0.82
C ASP A 284 -3.37 15.19 0.59
N VAL A 285 -3.88 14.05 1.04
CA VAL A 285 -3.26 12.72 0.92
C VAL A 285 -4.11 11.76 0.08
N ARG A 286 -5.01 12.30 -0.76
CA ARG A 286 -5.98 11.50 -1.54
C ARG A 286 -5.34 10.46 -2.47
N TYR A 287 -4.07 10.63 -2.85
CA TYR A 287 -3.33 9.70 -3.71
C TYR A 287 -2.08 9.13 -3.04
N ASN A 288 -1.93 9.32 -1.73
CA ASN A 288 -0.74 8.91 -0.98
C ASN A 288 -0.92 7.50 -0.39
N GLY A 289 -0.26 6.52 -1.01
CA GLY A 289 -0.28 5.12 -0.56
C GLY A 289 0.56 4.84 0.70
N GLY A 290 1.27 5.81 1.24
CA GLY A 290 2.12 5.65 2.42
C GLY A 290 3.62 5.72 2.11
N GLY A 291 4.43 4.95 2.83
CA GLY A 291 5.88 4.88 2.81
C GLY A 291 6.46 4.83 4.22
N TYR A 292 7.52 5.60 4.51
CA TYR A 292 8.19 5.56 5.80
C TYR A 292 7.30 6.07 6.95
N LEU A 293 7.15 5.26 8.01
CA LEU A 293 6.47 5.66 9.24
C LEU A 293 7.20 6.80 9.96
N ASP A 294 8.53 6.87 9.86
CA ASP A 294 9.30 7.96 10.47
C ASP A 294 8.92 9.31 9.84
N VAL A 295 8.71 9.38 8.51
CA VAL A 295 8.22 10.60 7.83
C VAL A 295 6.81 10.97 8.30
N ALA A 296 5.94 9.97 8.46
CA ALA A 296 4.59 10.18 8.99
C ALA A 296 4.63 10.74 10.43
N SER A 297 5.52 10.20 11.26
CA SER A 297 5.74 10.66 12.63
C SER A 297 6.27 12.10 12.70
N GLU A 298 7.25 12.45 11.84
CA GLU A 298 7.77 13.82 11.72
C GLU A 298 6.66 14.79 11.31
N LEU A 299 5.86 14.44 10.29
CA LEU A 299 4.75 15.29 9.84
C LEU A 299 3.69 15.45 10.93
N ALA A 300 3.34 14.38 11.64
CA ALA A 300 2.39 14.45 12.75
C ALA A 300 2.92 15.35 13.88
N TYR A 301 4.22 15.29 14.19
CA TYR A 301 4.86 16.21 15.13
C TYR A 301 4.79 17.67 14.61
N MET A 302 5.15 17.90 13.36
CA MET A 302 5.12 19.25 12.78
C MET A 302 3.71 19.85 12.78
N ILE A 303 2.67 19.05 12.65
CA ILE A 303 1.27 19.49 12.77
C ILE A 303 0.92 19.82 14.22
N ALA A 304 1.12 18.89 15.15
CA ALA A 304 0.58 18.95 16.51
C ALA A 304 1.49 19.72 17.49
N GLY A 305 2.80 19.66 17.28
CA GLY A 305 3.81 20.33 18.12
C GLY A 305 4.06 19.63 19.46
N PRO A 306 5.08 20.10 20.21
CA PRO A 306 5.56 19.44 21.42
C PRO A 306 4.55 19.43 22.58
N GLN A 307 3.59 20.34 22.60
CA GLN A 307 2.61 20.48 23.69
C GLN A 307 1.81 19.20 23.93
N VAL A 308 1.46 18.47 22.86
CA VAL A 308 0.64 17.26 22.91
C VAL A 308 1.41 15.99 22.56
N THR A 309 2.58 16.12 21.94
CA THR A 309 3.35 14.95 21.44
C THR A 309 4.54 14.56 22.30
N ALA A 310 5.04 15.46 23.19
CA ALA A 310 6.22 15.19 24.00
C ALA A 310 6.06 13.93 24.86
N GLY A 311 6.97 12.98 24.70
CA GLY A 311 6.95 11.71 25.42
C GLY A 311 5.81 10.76 25.04
N LYS A 312 5.06 11.05 23.96
CA LYS A 312 3.98 10.20 23.47
C LYS A 312 4.46 9.27 22.35
N THR A 313 3.79 8.13 22.27
CA THR A 313 3.94 7.17 21.16
C THR A 313 3.14 7.66 19.95
N PHE A 314 3.79 7.73 18.78
CA PHE A 314 3.11 7.90 17.50
C PHE A 314 2.45 6.58 17.08
N GLU A 315 3.25 5.51 17.07
CA GLU A 315 2.76 4.17 16.76
C GLU A 315 3.54 3.10 17.54
N GLN A 316 2.81 2.15 18.13
CA GLN A 316 3.36 0.90 18.65
C GLN A 316 3.15 -0.18 17.60
N VAL A 317 4.23 -0.86 17.20
CA VAL A 317 4.16 -1.98 16.27
C VAL A 317 4.01 -3.31 16.99
N LEU A 318 3.10 -4.14 16.51
CA LEU A 318 2.76 -5.45 17.07
C LEU A 318 3.12 -6.52 16.03
N PHE A 319 4.13 -7.33 16.33
CA PHE A 319 4.61 -8.42 15.47
C PHE A 319 3.93 -9.75 15.80
N ASN A 320 4.25 -10.78 15.01
CA ASN A 320 3.95 -12.16 15.37
C ASN A 320 4.80 -12.63 16.57
N ASP A 321 4.49 -13.80 17.12
CA ASP A 321 5.16 -14.35 18.32
C ASP A 321 6.58 -14.89 18.07
N LYS A 322 7.06 -14.89 16.82
CA LYS A 322 8.43 -15.28 16.46
C LYS A 322 9.36 -14.08 16.31
N THR A 323 8.80 -12.89 16.08
CA THR A 323 9.56 -11.65 15.91
C THR A 323 9.71 -10.93 17.25
N ARG A 324 10.94 -10.48 17.54
CA ARG A 324 11.20 -9.73 18.78
C ARG A 324 10.48 -8.39 18.74
N PRO A 325 9.75 -8.01 19.84
CA PRO A 325 9.14 -6.69 19.95
C PRO A 325 10.18 -5.56 19.79
N GLU A 326 9.77 -4.49 19.13
CA GLU A 326 10.55 -3.26 18.97
C GLU A 326 10.01 -2.15 19.89
N ALA A 327 10.82 -1.11 20.12
CA ALA A 327 10.40 0.05 20.85
C ALA A 327 9.33 0.82 20.05
N PRO A 328 8.36 1.47 20.72
CA PRO A 328 7.37 2.31 20.04
C PRO A 328 8.03 3.41 19.21
N VAL A 329 7.47 3.71 18.06
CA VAL A 329 7.84 4.88 17.26
C VAL A 329 7.33 6.14 17.99
N PRO A 330 8.21 7.06 18.43
CA PRO A 330 7.78 8.30 19.06
C PRO A 330 7.26 9.30 18.02
N PHE A 331 6.69 10.42 18.44
CA PHE A 331 6.59 11.59 17.56
C PHE A 331 7.99 12.19 17.40
N HIS A 332 8.56 12.16 16.20
CA HIS A 332 9.90 12.67 15.94
C HIS A 332 9.91 14.20 15.94
N ALA A 333 10.56 14.79 16.94
CA ALA A 333 10.78 16.23 17.03
C ALA A 333 12.03 16.70 16.28
N GLN A 334 12.78 15.79 15.71
CA GLN A 334 14.03 16.02 14.99
C GLN A 334 14.06 15.18 13.72
N SER A 335 14.72 15.70 12.68
CA SER A 335 14.91 15.02 11.41
C SER A 335 15.64 13.69 11.56
N GLN A 336 15.22 12.69 10.80
CA GLN A 336 15.85 11.37 10.76
C GLN A 336 17.02 11.31 9.78
N GLY A 337 17.11 12.26 8.84
CA GLY A 337 18.19 12.37 7.87
C GLY A 337 18.12 11.27 6.81
N PHE A 338 17.03 11.20 6.07
CA PHE A 338 16.84 10.22 5.00
C PHE A 338 17.87 10.41 3.87
N PRO A 339 18.39 9.32 3.27
CA PRO A 339 19.39 9.37 2.20
C PRO A 339 18.76 9.83 0.88
N ALA A 340 18.51 11.11 0.73
CA ALA A 340 18.01 11.75 -0.49
C ALA A 340 19.16 12.44 -1.25
N PRO A 341 18.97 12.85 -2.52
CA PRO A 341 19.98 13.65 -3.25
C PRO A 341 20.37 14.95 -2.54
N ASN A 342 19.49 15.50 -1.73
CA ASN A 342 19.74 16.69 -0.92
C ASN A 342 19.17 16.47 0.50
N PRO A 343 19.84 15.66 1.35
CA PRO A 343 19.29 15.24 2.65
C PRO A 343 19.33 16.37 3.69
N LEU A 344 18.44 16.30 4.68
CA LEU A 344 18.63 17.02 5.94
C LEU A 344 19.67 16.30 6.79
N SER A 345 20.40 17.06 7.61
CA SER A 345 21.23 16.45 8.64
C SER A 345 20.33 15.82 9.71
N LYS A 346 20.67 14.61 10.14
CA LYS A 346 19.97 13.95 11.25
C LYS A 346 20.04 14.77 12.53
N GLY A 347 18.95 14.86 13.27
CA GLY A 347 18.88 15.53 14.57
C GLY A 347 18.61 17.03 14.51
N MET A 348 18.27 17.60 13.36
CA MET A 348 17.84 19.00 13.25
C MET A 348 16.43 19.15 13.87
N PRO A 349 16.20 20.19 14.69
CA PRO A 349 14.86 20.47 15.20
C PRO A 349 13.85 20.70 14.07
N LEU A 350 12.70 20.06 14.16
CA LEU A 350 11.61 20.24 13.19
C LEU A 350 10.74 21.45 13.55
N PRO A 351 10.22 22.24 12.56
CA PRO A 351 9.22 23.26 12.81
C PRO A 351 7.95 22.64 13.34
N SER A 352 7.14 23.41 14.10
CA SER A 352 5.84 22.91 14.53
C SER A 352 4.78 24.00 14.46
N LEU A 353 3.58 23.62 14.01
CA LEU A 353 2.43 24.52 13.85
C LEU A 353 1.58 24.59 15.11
N GLY A 354 1.65 23.60 16.00
CA GLY A 354 0.89 23.55 17.25
C GLY A 354 -0.62 23.49 17.06
N LEU A 355 -1.08 22.88 15.97
CA LEU A 355 -2.49 22.83 15.61
C LEU A 355 -3.25 21.82 16.48
N LYS A 356 -4.44 22.21 16.95
CA LYS A 356 -5.35 21.32 17.70
C LYS A 356 -6.29 20.52 16.79
N ARG A 357 -6.36 20.88 15.52
CA ARG A 357 -7.13 20.18 14.49
C ARG A 357 -6.42 20.25 13.16
N VAL A 358 -6.71 19.27 12.31
CA VAL A 358 -6.27 19.19 10.92
C VAL A 358 -7.36 18.56 10.09
N THR A 359 -7.49 18.96 8.83
CA THR A 359 -8.36 18.30 7.87
C THR A 359 -7.52 17.57 6.84
N LEU A 360 -7.77 16.27 6.63
CA LEU A 360 -7.15 15.49 5.58
C LEU A 360 -8.14 15.25 4.45
N LEU A 361 -7.67 15.43 3.21
CA LEU A 361 -8.42 15.00 2.03
C LEU A 361 -8.01 13.57 1.69
N THR A 362 -8.99 12.65 1.66
CA THR A 362 -8.75 11.20 1.60
C THR A 362 -9.54 10.52 0.49
N THR A 363 -9.02 9.40 -0.01
CA THR A 363 -9.72 8.47 -0.90
C THR A 363 -9.34 7.04 -0.57
N GLY A 364 -9.85 6.05 -1.30
CA GLY A 364 -9.41 4.66 -1.21
C GLY A 364 -7.93 4.43 -1.57
N ASN A 365 -7.22 5.45 -2.05
CA ASN A 365 -5.77 5.41 -2.28
C ASN A 365 -4.96 6.02 -1.12
N THR A 366 -5.63 6.57 -0.09
CA THR A 366 -4.99 7.01 1.15
C THR A 366 -4.73 5.81 2.02
N CYS A 367 -3.47 5.39 2.15
CA CYS A 367 -3.10 4.11 2.73
C CYS A 367 -1.97 4.24 3.78
N SER A 368 -1.94 3.29 4.72
CA SER A 368 -0.74 2.89 5.45
C SER A 368 -0.14 4.06 6.27
N ALA A 369 1.08 4.55 5.98
CA ALA A 369 1.68 5.68 6.70
C ALA A 369 0.81 6.95 6.67
N SER A 370 0.01 7.17 5.61
CA SER A 370 -0.98 8.25 5.57
C SER A 370 -2.12 8.01 6.57
N GLU A 371 -2.56 6.77 6.75
CA GLU A 371 -3.54 6.41 7.79
C GLU A 371 -2.91 6.45 9.19
N ALA A 372 -1.61 6.14 9.31
CA ALA A 372 -0.87 6.26 10.57
C ALA A 372 -0.80 7.72 11.06
N ILE A 373 -0.70 8.72 10.16
CA ILE A 373 -0.82 10.14 10.53
C ILE A 373 -2.18 10.41 11.19
N ILE A 374 -3.26 9.94 10.59
CA ILE A 374 -4.62 10.11 11.11
C ILE A 374 -4.73 9.45 12.50
N ASN A 375 -4.29 8.19 12.58
CA ASN A 375 -4.37 7.38 13.78
C ASN A 375 -3.51 7.93 14.92
N GLY A 376 -2.26 8.30 14.64
CA GLY A 376 -1.31 8.85 15.61
C GLY A 376 -1.79 10.20 16.19
N LEU A 377 -2.28 11.11 15.34
CA LEU A 377 -2.83 12.39 15.76
C LEU A 377 -4.08 12.22 16.65
N ARG A 378 -5.00 11.30 16.29
CA ARG A 378 -6.15 10.94 17.13
C ARG A 378 -5.73 10.32 18.47
N GLY A 379 -4.61 9.61 18.47
CA GLY A 379 -3.99 9.02 19.66
C GLY A 379 -3.57 10.04 20.72
N VAL A 380 -3.30 11.28 20.32
CA VAL A 380 -2.90 12.41 21.19
C VAL A 380 -3.94 13.54 21.24
N ASP A 381 -5.20 13.21 20.94
CA ASP A 381 -6.36 14.11 21.06
C ASP A 381 -6.33 15.32 20.10
N VAL A 382 -5.59 15.25 19.01
CA VAL A 382 -5.74 16.20 17.89
C VAL A 382 -7.02 15.84 17.13
N GLN A 383 -7.88 16.83 16.88
CA GLN A 383 -9.08 16.64 16.08
C GLN A 383 -8.70 16.44 14.61
N VAL A 384 -8.96 15.26 14.07
CA VAL A 384 -8.70 14.92 12.66
C VAL A 384 -10.02 14.75 11.92
N ASN A 385 -10.29 15.67 11.00
CA ASN A 385 -11.46 15.62 10.11
C ASN A 385 -11.03 15.02 8.77
N LEU A 386 -11.83 14.10 8.22
CA LEU A 386 -11.59 13.50 6.91
C LEU A 386 -12.62 14.00 5.92
N VAL A 387 -12.18 14.48 4.76
CA VAL A 387 -13.07 14.94 3.68
C VAL A 387 -12.71 14.18 2.41
N GLY A 388 -13.69 13.54 1.79
CA GLY A 388 -13.49 12.72 0.60
C GLY A 388 -14.07 11.33 0.76
N GLY A 389 -13.31 10.29 0.43
CA GLY A 389 -13.70 8.90 0.55
C GLY A 389 -13.09 8.18 1.75
N THR A 390 -13.62 6.99 2.04
CA THR A 390 -13.03 6.06 3.02
C THR A 390 -11.62 5.67 2.58
N THR A 391 -10.68 5.62 3.52
CA THR A 391 -9.29 5.22 3.28
C THR A 391 -9.17 3.73 2.94
N CYS A 392 -8.00 3.26 2.53
CA CYS A 392 -7.85 1.89 2.04
C CYS A 392 -8.00 0.80 3.11
N GLY A 393 -7.62 1.11 4.35
CA GLY A 393 -7.69 0.15 5.44
C GLY A 393 -6.44 -0.71 5.61
N LYS A 394 -5.27 -0.08 5.76
CA LYS A 394 -4.01 -0.77 5.96
C LYS A 394 -3.35 -0.40 7.29
N PRO A 395 -3.83 -0.93 8.44
CA PRO A 395 -3.16 -0.76 9.73
C PRO A 395 -1.87 -1.58 9.83
N TYR A 396 -1.32 -2.02 8.74
CA TYR A 396 -0.24 -2.99 8.65
C TYR A 396 0.98 -2.39 7.98
N GLY A 397 2.15 -2.94 8.34
CA GLY A 397 3.39 -2.57 7.69
C GLY A 397 4.32 -3.75 7.51
N PHE A 398 5.47 -3.46 6.87
CA PHE A 398 6.48 -4.45 6.54
C PHE A 398 7.86 -3.82 6.43
N PHE A 399 8.87 -4.66 6.51
CA PHE A 399 10.23 -4.33 6.12
C PHE A 399 10.52 -4.96 4.76
N PRO A 400 11.09 -4.21 3.82
CA PRO A 400 11.47 -4.76 2.52
C PRO A 400 12.53 -5.85 2.71
N ALA A 401 12.35 -6.99 2.04
CA ALA A 401 13.26 -8.13 2.14
C ALA A 401 13.86 -8.44 0.76
N PRO A 402 15.03 -7.86 0.42
CA PRO A 402 15.68 -8.12 -0.86
C PRO A 402 16.34 -9.51 -0.86
N ASN A 403 16.11 -10.27 -1.93
CA ASN A 403 16.78 -11.54 -2.19
C ASN A 403 16.90 -11.76 -3.70
N CYS A 404 18.08 -12.06 -4.21
CA CYS A 404 18.34 -12.38 -5.61
C CYS A 404 17.76 -11.36 -6.61
N GLY A 405 17.87 -10.05 -6.31
CA GLY A 405 17.39 -8.98 -7.20
C GLY A 405 15.91 -8.66 -7.12
N THR A 406 15.16 -9.42 -6.34
CA THR A 406 13.75 -9.16 -6.03
C THR A 406 13.61 -8.69 -4.60
N THR A 407 12.84 -7.64 -4.36
CA THR A 407 12.44 -7.20 -3.03
C THR A 407 11.02 -7.67 -2.76
N TYR A 408 10.84 -8.39 -1.66
CA TYR A 408 9.60 -9.01 -1.21
C TYR A 408 8.96 -8.19 -0.10
N PHE A 409 7.63 -8.05 -0.15
CA PHE A 409 6.82 -7.29 0.79
C PHE A 409 5.68 -8.15 1.30
N ALA A 410 5.75 -8.56 2.55
CA ALA A 410 4.70 -9.31 3.25
C ALA A 410 4.38 -8.59 4.56
N VAL A 411 3.12 -8.58 4.97
CA VAL A 411 2.69 -7.93 6.23
C VAL A 411 3.41 -8.56 7.42
N GLN A 412 4.19 -7.77 8.15
CA GLN A 412 4.98 -8.24 9.30
C GLN A 412 4.48 -7.73 10.64
N PHE A 413 3.80 -6.57 10.66
CA PHE A 413 3.28 -5.98 11.87
C PHE A 413 1.95 -5.26 11.66
N GLN A 414 1.26 -5.03 12.79
CA GLN A 414 0.12 -4.12 12.89
C GLN A 414 0.50 -2.93 13.75
N GLY A 415 0.10 -1.71 13.32
CA GLY A 415 0.29 -0.47 14.06
C GLY A 415 -0.89 -0.13 14.96
N VAL A 416 -0.61 0.33 16.20
CA VAL A 416 -1.62 0.89 17.09
C VAL A 416 -1.13 2.23 17.65
N ASN A 417 -2.04 3.20 17.85
CA ASN A 417 -1.70 4.51 18.37
C ASN A 417 -1.49 4.52 19.90
N ALA A 418 -1.20 5.69 20.47
CA ALA A 418 -0.96 5.87 21.92
C ALA A 418 -2.13 5.39 22.84
N LYS A 419 -3.33 5.20 22.28
CA LYS A 419 -4.51 4.68 22.98
C LYS A 419 -4.77 3.18 22.69
N GLY A 420 -3.88 2.52 21.96
CA GLY A 420 -4.02 1.11 21.57
C GLY A 420 -4.98 0.87 20.41
N PHE A 421 -5.45 1.90 19.71
CA PHE A 421 -6.34 1.75 18.57
C PHE A 421 -5.54 1.49 17.28
N GLY A 422 -5.92 0.46 16.52
CA GLY A 422 -5.34 0.06 15.22
C GLY A 422 -6.30 -0.81 14.41
N ASP A 423 -7.60 -0.80 14.76
CA ASP A 423 -8.63 -1.57 14.07
C ASP A 423 -9.31 -0.73 12.98
N PHE A 424 -8.63 -0.59 11.84
CA PHE A 424 -9.17 0.10 10.66
C PHE A 424 -8.89 -0.65 9.34
N ALA A 425 -8.87 -1.99 9.40
CA ALA A 425 -8.63 -2.82 8.21
C ALA A 425 -9.67 -2.64 7.08
N ASP A 426 -10.84 -2.10 7.40
CA ASP A 426 -11.87 -1.75 6.43
C ASP A 426 -11.83 -0.27 6.00
N GLY A 427 -10.83 0.48 6.46
CA GLY A 427 -10.64 1.90 6.18
C GLY A 427 -11.24 2.82 7.24
N MET A 428 -10.84 4.08 7.20
CA MET A 428 -11.39 5.15 8.03
C MET A 428 -12.44 5.92 7.25
N ALA A 429 -13.68 5.92 7.73
CA ALA A 429 -14.78 6.62 7.07
C ALA A 429 -14.56 8.15 7.13
N PRO A 430 -14.93 8.91 6.08
CA PRO A 430 -14.81 10.35 6.07
C PRO A 430 -15.82 11.02 7.01
N THR A 431 -15.44 12.18 7.55
CA THR A 431 -16.35 13.12 8.23
C THR A 431 -17.34 13.72 7.23
N CYS A 432 -16.83 14.06 6.02
CA CYS A 432 -17.63 14.53 4.90
C CYS A 432 -17.33 13.69 3.67
N ASP A 433 -18.32 12.93 3.17
CA ASP A 433 -18.21 12.16 1.93
C ASP A 433 -18.32 13.10 0.73
N VAL A 434 -17.22 13.24 -0.02
CA VAL A 434 -17.07 14.12 -1.19
C VAL A 434 -16.28 13.42 -2.26
N ALA A 435 -16.83 13.34 -3.48
CA ALA A 435 -16.13 12.78 -4.63
C ALA A 435 -14.93 13.65 -5.05
N ASP A 436 -13.91 13.01 -5.63
CA ASP A 436 -12.77 13.72 -6.22
C ASP A 436 -13.23 14.57 -7.43
N ASP A 437 -12.74 15.80 -7.52
CA ASP A 437 -13.08 16.77 -8.55
C ASP A 437 -11.93 16.95 -9.53
N TYR A 438 -12.02 16.31 -10.68
CA TYR A 438 -11.04 16.41 -11.75
C TYR A 438 -11.21 17.63 -12.66
N GLN A 439 -12.21 18.47 -12.44
CA GLN A 439 -12.46 19.67 -13.25
C GLN A 439 -11.60 20.85 -12.79
N HIS A 440 -11.19 20.86 -11.52
CA HIS A 440 -10.34 21.87 -10.92
C HIS A 440 -8.95 21.35 -10.60
N GLN A 441 -7.98 22.24 -10.58
CA GLN A 441 -6.62 21.90 -10.19
C GLN A 441 -6.53 21.70 -8.66
N LEU A 442 -5.58 20.86 -8.22
CA LEU A 442 -5.33 20.68 -6.79
C LEU A 442 -4.84 22.01 -6.18
N GLY A 443 -5.37 22.35 -5.01
CA GLY A 443 -5.08 23.61 -4.33
C GLY A 443 -5.93 24.81 -4.77
N ASP A 444 -6.80 24.63 -5.75
CA ASP A 444 -7.82 25.64 -6.08
C ASP A 444 -8.92 25.60 -5.00
N PRO A 445 -9.23 26.73 -4.31
CA PRO A 445 -10.31 26.77 -3.34
C PRO A 445 -11.70 26.39 -3.88
N ALA A 446 -11.88 26.38 -5.21
CA ALA A 446 -13.12 25.92 -5.86
C ALA A 446 -13.13 24.39 -6.08
N GLU A 447 -11.97 23.70 -5.92
CA GLU A 447 -11.90 22.22 -6.05
C GLU A 447 -12.80 21.56 -4.99
N GLY A 448 -13.57 20.56 -5.41
CA GLY A 448 -14.69 20.02 -4.64
C GLY A 448 -14.36 19.59 -3.21
N MET A 449 -13.27 18.82 -3.02
CA MET A 449 -12.87 18.35 -1.68
C MET A 449 -12.28 19.50 -0.85
N LEU A 450 -11.43 20.34 -1.44
CA LEU A 450 -10.87 21.50 -0.73
C LEU A 450 -11.96 22.51 -0.36
N ALA A 451 -12.89 22.80 -1.26
CA ALA A 451 -14.04 23.66 -0.97
C ALA A 451 -14.90 23.11 0.19
N ALA A 452 -15.11 21.79 0.22
CA ALA A 452 -15.84 21.14 1.30
C ALA A 452 -15.08 21.22 2.64
N ALA A 453 -13.77 21.02 2.64
CA ALA A 453 -12.91 21.16 3.81
C ALA A 453 -12.96 22.59 4.40
N LEU A 454 -12.85 23.61 3.54
CA LEU A 454 -12.93 25.02 3.96
C LEU A 454 -14.33 25.37 4.51
N ARG A 455 -15.39 24.84 3.92
CA ARG A 455 -16.77 25.00 4.47
C ARG A 455 -16.93 24.29 5.79
N TYR A 456 -16.53 23.02 5.90
CA TYR A 456 -16.61 22.27 7.15
C TYR A 456 -15.86 22.97 8.28
N ARG A 457 -14.65 23.48 7.98
CA ARG A 457 -13.84 24.25 8.91
C ARG A 457 -14.62 25.47 9.48
N SER A 458 -15.38 26.16 8.65
CA SER A 458 -16.06 27.41 9.04
C SER A 458 -17.44 27.19 9.66
N SER A 459 -18.18 26.16 9.24
CA SER A 459 -19.58 25.94 9.62
C SER A 459 -19.84 24.64 10.39
N GLY A 460 -18.90 23.69 10.40
CA GLY A 460 -19.12 22.34 10.91
C GLY A 460 -20.09 21.49 10.06
N SER A 461 -20.43 21.93 8.85
CA SER A 461 -21.42 21.27 7.99
C SER A 461 -20.80 20.72 6.70
N CYS A 462 -21.18 19.47 6.37
CA CYS A 462 -20.79 18.76 5.15
C CYS A 462 -21.79 19.02 4.01
N THR A 463 -22.14 20.26 3.71
CA THR A 463 -23.06 20.53 2.61
C THR A 463 -22.45 20.10 1.27
N PRO A 464 -23.07 19.23 0.46
CA PRO A 464 -22.53 18.82 -0.83
C PRO A 464 -22.29 20.00 -1.75
N ALA A 465 -21.16 20.00 -2.47
CA ALA A 465 -21.04 20.87 -3.63
C ALA A 465 -22.03 20.37 -4.71
N THR A 466 -22.96 21.22 -5.13
CA THR A 466 -23.82 20.93 -6.27
C THR A 466 -22.95 20.84 -7.52
N GLY A 467 -22.81 19.64 -8.11
CA GLY A 467 -22.09 19.44 -9.39
C GLY A 467 -20.97 18.38 -9.42
N ALA A 468 -20.61 17.77 -8.30
CA ALA A 468 -19.60 16.71 -8.31
C ALA A 468 -20.14 15.45 -9.02
N ILE A 469 -19.48 15.02 -10.09
CA ILE A 469 -19.75 13.73 -10.72
C ILE A 469 -19.18 12.65 -9.79
N ARG A 470 -20.05 11.85 -9.19
CA ARG A 470 -19.64 10.63 -8.47
C ARG A 470 -19.08 9.64 -9.49
N LEU A 471 -17.77 9.59 -9.60
CA LEU A 471 -17.11 8.40 -10.14
C LEU A 471 -17.17 7.35 -9.01
N LEU A 472 -18.03 6.37 -9.17
CA LEU A 472 -18.22 5.29 -8.21
C LEU A 472 -16.91 4.53 -8.09
N SER A 473 -16.27 4.57 -6.92
CA SER A 473 -15.21 3.64 -6.53
C SER A 473 -15.83 2.28 -6.25
N SER A 474 -16.20 1.54 -7.29
CA SER A 474 -16.53 0.13 -7.16
C SER A 474 -15.23 -0.67 -7.19
N ILE A 475 -14.83 -1.21 -6.04
CA ILE A 475 -13.86 -2.30 -5.98
C ILE A 475 -14.54 -3.49 -6.65
N GLU A 476 -14.19 -3.75 -7.92
CA GLU A 476 -14.67 -4.91 -8.64
C GLU A 476 -14.00 -6.17 -8.10
N SER A 477 -14.82 -7.18 -7.79
CA SER A 477 -14.34 -8.54 -7.48
C SER A 477 -13.51 -9.11 -8.64
N PRO A 478 -12.37 -9.74 -8.38
CA PRO A 478 -11.45 -10.21 -9.42
C PRO A 478 -11.92 -11.55 -9.99
N THR A 479 -12.77 -11.54 -11.00
CA THR A 479 -13.21 -12.78 -11.68
C THR A 479 -12.62 -12.98 -13.08
N ASP A 480 -11.95 -11.97 -13.65
CA ASP A 480 -11.28 -12.14 -14.95
C ASP A 480 -9.94 -11.39 -14.97
N THR A 481 -8.84 -12.13 -14.80
CA THR A 481 -7.47 -11.59 -14.79
C THR A 481 -6.93 -11.27 -16.17
N ALA A 482 -7.49 -11.89 -17.23
CA ALA A 482 -6.95 -11.78 -18.59
C ALA A 482 -7.21 -10.43 -19.25
N THR A 483 -8.27 -9.71 -18.85
CA THR A 483 -8.67 -8.42 -19.43
C THR A 483 -8.43 -7.22 -18.51
N ARG A 484 -7.78 -7.45 -17.36
CA ARG A 484 -7.52 -6.44 -16.35
C ARG A 484 -6.22 -5.70 -16.65
N LEU A 485 -6.25 -4.37 -16.55
CA LEU A 485 -5.03 -3.56 -16.54
C LEU A 485 -4.17 -3.85 -15.30
N LEU A 486 -2.85 -3.86 -15.48
CA LEU A 486 -1.93 -3.83 -14.35
C LEU A 486 -2.12 -2.52 -13.59
N ARG A 487 -2.22 -2.62 -12.27
CA ARG A 487 -2.17 -1.45 -11.39
C ARG A 487 -0.84 -1.46 -10.66
N PRO A 488 -0.04 -0.38 -10.71
CA PRO A 488 1.18 -0.32 -9.93
C PRO A 488 0.84 -0.44 -8.43
N LEU A 489 1.32 -1.49 -7.78
CA LEU A 489 1.09 -1.76 -6.35
C LEU A 489 2.02 -0.97 -5.43
N HIS A 490 3.08 -0.36 -5.97
CA HIS A 490 4.15 0.30 -5.21
C HIS A 490 3.74 1.56 -4.43
N LYS A 491 2.49 2.03 -4.57
CA LYS A 491 1.98 3.21 -3.84
C LYS A 491 1.31 2.88 -2.50
N GLU A 492 1.38 1.64 -2.01
CA GLU A 492 0.66 1.20 -0.80
C GLU A 492 1.63 0.67 0.28
N ILE A 493 2.71 1.41 0.58
CA ILE A 493 3.84 0.90 1.35
C ILE A 493 4.01 1.66 2.67
N ALA A 494 3.77 1.03 3.82
CA ALA A 494 4.28 1.51 5.10
C ALA A 494 5.55 0.73 5.47
N ILE A 495 6.63 1.44 5.72
CA ILE A 495 7.92 0.86 6.08
C ILE A 495 8.44 1.55 7.33
N MET A 496 8.86 0.77 8.31
CA MET A 496 9.71 1.28 9.37
C MET A 496 11.15 1.37 8.89
N ARG A 497 11.82 2.45 9.22
CA ARG A 497 13.26 2.57 9.04
C ARG A 497 13.97 1.77 10.13
N ARG A 498 14.88 0.91 9.76
CA ARG A 498 15.81 0.24 10.68
C ARG A 498 17.12 1.02 10.79
#